data_7cdd4207dcd533784fd03b8cdc3e4467
#
_entry.id   7cdd4207dcd533784fd03b8cdc3e4467
#
_cell.length_a   1.000
_cell.length_b   1.000
_cell.length_c   1.000
_cell.angle_alpha   90.00
_cell.angle_beta   90.00
_cell.angle_gamma   90.00
#
_symmetry.space_group_name_H-M   'P 1'
#
loop_
_entity.id
_entity.type
_entity.pdbx_description
1 polymer ?
#
loop_
_entity_poly.entity_id
_entity_poly.type
_entity_poly.pdbx_seq_one_letter_code
_entity_poly.pdbx_strand_id
1 'polypeptide(L)'
;MNILSIQSHVAYGHVGNDAAAFPLQRLGIEVWPVHTVQFSNHTGYGSWKGAVFDAGMIREVIAGISERGALRLCDGVLSGYMGSADIGEAILDTVLKVRRANPAMRYCCDPVIGDVGRGVFVRPGIPEFMRDRALPAADVLTPNQFELDYLSGTCLLYTSPSPRD
;
A
#
# COMPACT_ATOMS: atom_id res chain seq x y z
N MET A 1 -14.68 2.45 13.03
CA MET A 1 -13.40 1.98 12.49
C MET A 1 -12.81 3.07 11.64
N ASN A 2 -11.52 3.39 11.85
CA ASN A 2 -10.80 4.43 11.13
C ASN A 2 -9.56 3.81 10.47
N ILE A 3 -9.38 4.05 9.18
CA ILE A 3 -8.27 3.49 8.39
C ILE A 3 -7.44 4.62 7.79
N LEU A 4 -6.15 4.61 8.05
CA LEU A 4 -5.16 5.42 7.38
C LEU A 4 -4.72 4.70 6.10
N SER A 5 -5.09 5.25 4.94
CA SER A 5 -4.83 4.64 3.63
C SER A 5 -3.71 5.39 2.90
N ILE A 6 -2.53 4.76 2.80
CA ILE A 6 -1.33 5.37 2.19
C ILE A 6 -1.07 4.67 0.86
N GLN A 7 -1.58 5.23 -0.23
CA GLN A 7 -1.58 4.63 -1.56
C GLN A 7 -1.46 5.68 -2.67
N SER A 8 -1.36 5.22 -3.91
CA SER A 8 -1.42 6.09 -5.10
C SER A 8 -2.77 6.79 -5.23
N HIS A 9 -2.76 7.88 -6.00
CA HIS A 9 -3.96 8.57 -6.46
C HIS A 9 -3.83 8.89 -7.94
N VAL A 10 -4.92 8.73 -8.69
CA VAL A 10 -5.01 9.11 -10.11
C VAL A 10 -6.21 10.02 -10.34
N ALA A 11 -6.10 10.96 -11.27
CA ALA A 11 -7.20 11.86 -11.60
C ALA A 11 -8.25 11.19 -12.51
N TYR A 12 -7.81 10.27 -13.37
CA TYR A 12 -8.66 9.53 -14.29
C TYR A 12 -8.50 8.03 -14.07
N GLY A 13 -9.57 7.38 -13.65
CA GLY A 13 -9.63 5.96 -13.30
C GLY A 13 -9.75 5.72 -11.79
N HIS A 14 -9.75 4.45 -11.39
CA HIS A 14 -9.96 4.03 -10.00
C HIS A 14 -8.90 3.02 -9.59
N VAL A 15 -7.80 3.52 -9.00
CA VAL A 15 -6.72 2.72 -8.41
C VAL A 15 -6.24 3.36 -7.12
N GLY A 16 -5.57 2.60 -6.28
CA GLY A 16 -5.05 3.09 -5.00
C GLY A 16 -6.16 3.68 -4.13
N ASN A 17 -5.97 4.91 -3.64
CA ASN A 17 -6.96 5.57 -2.79
C ASN A 17 -8.32 5.79 -3.47
N ASP A 18 -8.37 5.99 -4.79
CA ASP A 18 -9.64 6.12 -5.51
C ASP A 18 -10.44 4.81 -5.53
N ALA A 19 -9.76 3.67 -5.56
CA ALA A 19 -10.41 2.37 -5.49
C ALA A 19 -10.76 1.96 -4.06
N ALA A 20 -9.94 2.34 -3.07
CA ALA A 20 -10.09 1.88 -1.68
C ALA A 20 -11.01 2.77 -0.84
N ALA A 21 -10.91 4.10 -0.96
CA ALA A 21 -11.58 5.02 -0.03
C ALA A 21 -13.10 4.94 -0.13
N PHE A 22 -13.65 5.01 -1.33
CA PHE A 22 -15.12 5.02 -1.51
C PHE A 22 -15.80 3.73 -1.01
N PRO A 23 -15.35 2.52 -1.37
CA PRO A 23 -15.95 1.29 -0.83
C PRO A 23 -15.88 1.20 0.70
N LEU A 24 -14.76 1.57 1.30
CA LEU A 24 -14.60 1.59 2.75
C LEU A 24 -15.58 2.57 3.42
N GLN A 25 -15.71 3.78 2.87
CA GLN A 25 -16.69 4.77 3.35
C GLN A 25 -18.13 4.28 3.21
N ARG A 26 -18.46 3.56 2.13
CA ARG A 26 -19.79 2.94 1.94
C ARG A 26 -20.09 1.86 2.98
N LEU A 27 -19.06 1.25 3.55
CA LEU A 27 -19.16 0.30 4.67
C LEU A 27 -19.18 0.98 6.04
N GLY A 28 -19.25 2.32 6.10
CA GLY A 28 -19.26 3.09 7.36
C GLY A 28 -17.89 3.21 8.02
N ILE A 29 -16.81 3.00 7.25
CA ILE A 29 -15.44 3.15 7.74
C ILE A 29 -14.95 4.56 7.43
N GLU A 30 -14.40 5.25 8.43
CA GLU A 30 -13.70 6.51 8.22
C GLU A 30 -12.33 6.26 7.59
N VAL A 31 -12.03 6.95 6.48
CA VAL A 31 -10.77 6.78 5.74
C VAL A 31 -9.99 8.07 5.72
N TRP A 32 -8.72 8.01 6.09
CA TRP A 32 -7.76 9.12 6.01
C TRP A 32 -6.78 8.84 4.87
N PRO A 33 -7.06 9.34 3.64
CA PRO A 33 -6.22 9.05 2.49
C PRO A 33 -4.97 9.94 2.51
N VAL A 34 -3.80 9.31 2.37
CA VAL A 34 -2.51 9.95 2.13
C VAL A 34 -1.98 9.43 0.80
N HIS A 35 -1.67 10.35 -0.12
CA HIS A 35 -1.26 9.95 -1.46
C HIS A 35 0.25 9.82 -1.56
N THR A 36 0.72 8.70 -2.14
CA THR A 36 2.14 8.47 -2.45
C THR A 36 2.54 9.10 -3.77
N VAL A 37 1.59 9.21 -4.67
CA VAL A 37 1.73 9.82 -5.99
C VAL A 37 0.44 10.54 -6.37
N GLN A 38 0.56 11.53 -7.24
CA GLN A 38 -0.57 12.12 -7.98
C GLN A 38 -0.29 11.94 -9.46
N PHE A 39 -1.01 11.06 -10.13
CA PHE A 39 -0.90 10.85 -11.57
C PHE A 39 -2.17 11.24 -12.32
N SER A 40 -2.03 11.53 -13.60
CA SER A 40 -3.17 11.82 -14.48
C SER A 40 -4.08 10.61 -14.67
N ASN A 41 -3.51 9.41 -14.73
CA ASN A 41 -4.18 8.14 -14.99
C ASN A 41 -3.30 6.97 -14.56
N HIS A 42 -3.86 5.77 -14.61
CA HIS A 42 -3.12 4.54 -14.35
C HIS A 42 -1.95 4.37 -15.34
N THR A 43 -0.77 4.01 -14.82
CA THR A 43 0.46 3.86 -15.62
C THR A 43 0.35 2.78 -16.70
N GLY A 44 -0.54 1.81 -16.53
CA GLY A 44 -0.85 0.78 -17.51
C GLY A 44 -1.51 1.26 -18.81
N TYR A 45 -1.93 2.54 -18.89
CA TYR A 45 -2.48 3.12 -20.12
C TYR A 45 -1.40 3.56 -21.13
N GLY A 46 -0.13 3.25 -20.87
CA GLY A 46 1.01 3.52 -21.76
C GLY A 46 1.74 4.82 -21.42
N SER A 47 1.03 5.94 -21.27
CA SER A 47 1.61 7.22 -20.85
C SER A 47 0.83 7.85 -19.71
N TRP A 48 1.52 8.60 -18.88
CA TRP A 48 0.94 9.30 -17.74
C TRP A 48 1.75 10.56 -17.43
N LYS A 49 1.15 11.50 -16.69
CA LYS A 49 1.80 12.70 -16.16
C LYS A 49 1.51 12.82 -14.69
N GLY A 50 2.34 13.57 -13.97
CA GLY A 50 2.16 13.82 -12.55
C GLY A 50 3.45 13.67 -11.77
N ALA A 51 3.34 13.53 -10.45
CA ALA A 51 4.46 13.49 -9.54
C ALA A 51 4.40 12.29 -8.60
N VAL A 52 5.55 11.79 -8.22
CA VAL A 52 5.76 10.96 -7.02
C VAL A 52 6.11 11.91 -5.90
N PHE A 53 5.41 11.81 -4.79
CA PHE A 53 5.73 12.63 -3.62
C PHE A 53 7.00 12.11 -2.94
N ASP A 54 7.64 12.96 -2.13
CA ASP A 54 8.79 12.52 -1.35
C ASP A 54 8.37 11.96 0.01
N ALA A 55 9.25 11.16 0.60
CA ALA A 55 9.00 10.52 1.89
C ALA A 55 8.89 11.55 3.04
N GLY A 56 9.53 12.71 2.91
CA GLY A 56 9.45 13.81 3.87
C GLY A 56 8.03 14.36 3.97
N MET A 57 7.42 14.63 2.81
CA MET A 57 6.03 15.10 2.77
C MET A 57 5.05 14.08 3.43
N ILE A 58 5.23 12.78 3.15
CA ILE A 58 4.41 11.75 3.81
C ILE A 58 4.58 11.81 5.33
N ARG A 59 5.84 11.92 5.82
CA ARG A 59 6.13 12.02 7.26
C ARG A 59 5.53 13.27 7.89
N GLU A 60 5.53 14.41 7.19
CA GLU A 60 4.93 15.67 7.67
C GLU A 60 3.41 15.56 7.80
N VAL A 61 2.73 14.99 6.80
CA VAL A 61 1.27 14.75 6.88
C VAL A 61 0.95 13.85 8.09
N ILE A 62 1.69 12.78 8.29
CA ILE A 62 1.50 11.88 9.42
C ILE A 62 1.82 12.56 10.75
N ALA A 63 2.83 13.42 10.80
CA ALA A 63 3.14 14.22 11.99
C ALA A 63 1.96 15.15 12.36
N GLY A 64 1.38 15.86 11.39
CA GLY A 64 0.21 16.69 11.62
C GLY A 64 -1.01 15.93 12.15
N ILE A 65 -1.26 14.71 11.63
CA ILE A 65 -2.31 13.82 12.16
C ILE A 65 -1.98 13.39 13.60
N SER A 66 -0.71 13.05 13.86
CA SER A 66 -0.23 12.65 15.19
C SER A 66 -0.39 13.75 16.23
N GLU A 67 -0.05 14.99 15.88
CA GLU A 67 -0.17 16.17 16.76
C GLU A 67 -1.63 16.42 17.21
N ARG A 68 -2.61 16.01 16.40
CA ARG A 68 -4.03 16.03 16.75
C ARG A 68 -4.44 14.88 17.71
N GLY A 69 -3.51 13.98 18.04
CA GLY A 69 -3.80 12.80 18.85
C GLY A 69 -4.66 11.76 18.12
N ALA A 70 -4.82 11.89 16.80
CA ALA A 70 -5.75 11.05 16.04
C ALA A 70 -5.22 9.61 15.83
N LEU A 71 -3.89 9.38 15.90
CA LEU A 71 -3.33 8.03 15.68
C LEU A 71 -3.86 6.98 16.66
N ARG A 72 -4.27 7.39 17.87
CA ARG A 72 -4.91 6.47 18.84
C ARG A 72 -6.27 5.94 18.39
N LEU A 73 -6.90 6.62 17.43
CA LEU A 73 -8.21 6.26 16.86
C LEU A 73 -8.05 5.44 15.56
N CYS A 74 -6.82 5.26 15.09
CA CYS A 74 -6.53 4.56 13.86
C CYS A 74 -6.56 3.04 14.11
N ASP A 75 -7.55 2.36 13.57
CA ASP A 75 -7.75 0.91 13.73
C ASP A 75 -6.97 0.09 12.70
N GLY A 76 -6.57 0.72 11.59
CA GLY A 76 -5.79 0.06 10.55
C GLY A 76 -4.99 1.02 9.69
N VAL A 77 -3.85 0.52 9.21
CA VAL A 77 -3.08 1.14 8.12
C VAL A 77 -3.21 0.26 6.90
N LEU A 78 -3.58 0.85 5.77
CA LEU A 78 -3.64 0.21 4.47
C LEU A 78 -2.59 0.85 3.57
N SER A 79 -1.67 0.08 3.02
CA SER A 79 -0.71 0.56 2.03
C SER A 79 -0.87 -0.18 0.69
N GLY A 80 -0.50 0.50 -0.38
CA GLY A 80 -0.46 -0.05 -1.73
C GLY A 80 0.73 0.50 -2.50
N TYR A 81 0.53 0.93 -3.76
CA TYR A 81 1.61 1.47 -4.58
C TYR A 81 2.29 2.67 -3.91
N MET A 82 3.60 2.57 -3.70
CA MET A 82 4.35 3.55 -2.91
C MET A 82 5.23 4.50 -3.73
N GLY A 83 5.59 4.16 -4.97
CA GLY A 83 6.38 5.02 -5.85
C GLY A 83 7.90 5.00 -5.60
N SER A 84 8.36 4.75 -4.38
CA SER A 84 9.78 4.57 -4.03
C SER A 84 9.95 3.75 -2.74
N ALA A 85 11.11 3.12 -2.54
CA ALA A 85 11.44 2.41 -1.31
C ALA A 85 11.49 3.36 -0.09
N ASP A 86 11.93 4.60 -0.26
CA ASP A 86 11.95 5.62 0.81
C ASP A 86 10.55 5.95 1.34
N ILE A 87 9.55 5.99 0.45
CA ILE A 87 8.15 6.10 0.86
C ILE A 87 7.73 4.85 1.62
N GLY A 88 8.20 3.67 1.20
CA GLY A 88 7.98 2.43 1.92
C GLY A 88 8.48 2.50 3.37
N GLU A 89 9.68 3.01 3.60
CA GLU A 89 10.19 3.23 4.95
C GLU A 89 9.33 4.24 5.74
N ALA A 90 8.84 5.31 5.11
CA ALA A 90 7.94 6.25 5.78
C ALA A 90 6.59 5.61 6.14
N ILE A 91 6.11 4.66 5.33
CA ILE A 91 4.91 3.85 5.65
C ILE A 91 5.18 2.97 6.88
N LEU A 92 6.31 2.24 6.94
CA LEU A 92 6.64 1.40 8.08
C LEU A 92 6.86 2.22 9.36
N ASP A 93 7.51 3.38 9.28
CA ASP A 93 7.59 4.33 10.39
C ASP A 93 6.20 4.74 10.90
N THR A 94 5.26 4.95 9.98
CA THR A 94 3.87 5.27 10.30
C THR A 94 3.16 4.10 10.98
N VAL A 95 3.32 2.88 10.47
CA VAL A 95 2.79 1.66 11.10
C VAL A 95 3.27 1.53 12.54
N LEU A 96 4.56 1.74 12.77
CA LEU A 96 5.13 1.71 14.13
C LEU A 96 4.55 2.80 15.05
N LYS A 97 4.36 4.02 14.54
CA LYS A 97 3.75 5.12 15.31
C LYS A 97 2.29 4.80 15.67
N VAL A 98 1.52 4.29 14.71
CA VAL A 98 0.12 3.91 14.96
C VAL A 98 0.05 2.75 15.95
N ARG A 99 0.88 1.70 15.81
CA ARG A 99 0.93 0.57 16.77
C ARG A 99 1.26 1.00 18.20
N ARG A 100 2.15 2.00 18.37
CA ARG A 100 2.45 2.57 19.69
C ARG A 100 1.25 3.32 20.27
N ALA A 101 0.46 4.00 19.45
CA ALA A 101 -0.70 4.76 19.87
C ALA A 101 -1.96 3.89 20.06
N ASN A 102 -2.11 2.84 19.25
CA ASN A 102 -3.18 1.85 19.27
C ASN A 102 -2.61 0.45 19.02
N PRO A 103 -2.27 -0.34 20.06
CA PRO A 103 -1.70 -1.69 19.90
C PRO A 103 -2.64 -2.70 19.22
N ALA A 104 -3.94 -2.43 19.15
CA ALA A 104 -4.93 -3.31 18.52
C ALA A 104 -5.03 -3.09 16.98
N MET A 105 -4.36 -2.07 16.45
CA MET A 105 -4.38 -1.77 15.02
C MET A 105 -3.87 -2.93 14.16
N ARG A 106 -4.32 -2.98 12.91
CA ARG A 106 -3.84 -3.94 11.91
C ARG A 106 -3.18 -3.23 10.73
N TYR A 107 -2.10 -3.80 10.23
CA TYR A 107 -1.46 -3.34 9.01
C TYR A 107 -1.80 -4.29 7.85
N CYS A 108 -2.51 -3.78 6.86
CA CYS A 108 -2.79 -4.44 5.59
C CYS A 108 -1.87 -3.86 4.51
N CYS A 109 -1.03 -4.71 3.94
CA CYS A 109 -0.13 -4.34 2.85
C CYS A 109 -0.59 -4.99 1.55
N ASP A 110 -0.92 -4.16 0.56
CA ASP A 110 -1.03 -4.56 -0.83
C ASP A 110 0.36 -4.45 -1.47
N PRO A 111 1.05 -5.58 -1.72
CA PRO A 111 2.47 -5.58 -2.09
C PRO A 111 2.65 -5.36 -3.59
N VAL A 112 2.25 -4.20 -4.09
CA VAL A 112 2.30 -3.87 -5.51
C VAL A 112 3.72 -3.95 -6.05
N ILE A 113 4.00 -5.00 -6.84
CA ILE A 113 5.30 -5.30 -7.44
C ILE A 113 5.17 -5.46 -8.95
N GLY A 114 4.21 -6.26 -9.39
CA GLY A 114 4.10 -6.67 -10.77
C GLY A 114 2.83 -7.46 -11.05
N ASP A 115 2.76 -8.05 -12.26
CA ASP A 115 1.60 -8.84 -12.68
C ASP A 115 2.02 -9.92 -13.66
N VAL A 116 1.20 -10.96 -13.77
CA VAL A 116 1.39 -12.03 -14.79
C VAL A 116 1.36 -11.39 -16.18
N GLY A 117 2.33 -11.75 -17.02
CA GLY A 117 2.46 -11.23 -18.39
C GLY A 117 3.17 -9.88 -18.54
N ARG A 118 3.23 -9.07 -17.46
CA ARG A 118 3.95 -7.77 -17.44
C ARG A 118 5.27 -7.84 -16.68
N GLY A 119 5.41 -8.80 -15.76
CA GLY A 119 6.54 -8.87 -14.85
C GLY A 119 6.56 -7.72 -13.84
N VAL A 120 7.72 -7.43 -13.28
CA VAL A 120 7.92 -6.31 -12.36
C VAL A 120 7.76 -4.99 -13.11
N PHE A 121 6.89 -4.09 -12.63
CA PHE A 121 6.64 -2.77 -13.22
C PHE A 121 6.92 -1.59 -12.26
N VAL A 122 7.26 -1.89 -11.02
CA VAL A 122 7.64 -0.89 -10.03
C VAL A 122 9.12 -0.53 -10.17
N ARG A 123 9.53 0.57 -9.51
CA ARG A 123 10.93 1.00 -9.54
C ARG A 123 11.86 0.01 -8.81
N PRO A 124 13.14 -0.05 -9.21
CA PRO A 124 14.15 -0.83 -8.49
C PRO A 124 14.17 -0.50 -6.99
N GLY A 125 14.42 -1.53 -6.17
CA GLY A 125 14.42 -1.43 -4.70
C GLY A 125 13.06 -1.63 -4.04
N ILE A 126 11.94 -1.43 -4.76
CA ILE A 126 10.60 -1.67 -4.22
C ILE A 126 10.33 -3.17 -4.01
N PRO A 127 10.64 -4.08 -4.96
CA PRO A 127 10.40 -5.50 -4.77
C PRO A 127 11.15 -6.08 -3.55
N GLU A 128 12.41 -5.69 -3.40
CA GLU A 128 13.27 -6.10 -2.26
C GLU A 128 12.71 -5.53 -0.95
N PHE A 129 12.33 -4.25 -0.94
CA PHE A 129 11.69 -3.62 0.21
C PHE A 129 10.40 -4.36 0.61
N MET A 130 9.54 -4.71 -0.34
CA MET A 130 8.31 -5.46 -0.08
C MET A 130 8.60 -6.80 0.58
N ARG A 131 9.56 -7.58 0.04
CA ARG A 131 9.93 -8.90 0.56
C ARG A 131 10.60 -8.81 1.94
N ASP A 132 11.57 -7.91 2.09
CA ASP A 132 12.48 -7.94 3.23
C ASP A 132 11.99 -7.07 4.41
N ARG A 133 11.13 -6.08 4.13
CA ARG A 133 10.70 -5.10 5.13
C ARG A 133 9.17 -5.05 5.33
N ALA A 134 8.39 -4.93 4.25
CA ALA A 134 6.94 -4.77 4.36
C ALA A 134 6.25 -6.08 4.75
N LEU A 135 6.62 -7.19 4.12
CA LEU A 135 6.07 -8.52 4.39
C LEU A 135 6.17 -8.92 5.88
N PRO A 136 7.34 -8.83 6.54
CA PRO A 136 7.44 -9.18 7.96
C PRO A 136 6.66 -8.25 8.89
N ALA A 137 6.35 -7.04 8.46
CA ALA A 137 5.64 -6.04 9.28
C ALA A 137 4.13 -6.13 9.17
N ALA A 138 3.60 -6.76 8.10
CA ALA A 138 2.19 -6.81 7.79
C ALA A 138 1.43 -7.86 8.63
N ASP A 139 0.21 -7.52 9.04
CA ASP A 139 -0.75 -8.46 9.64
C ASP A 139 -1.61 -9.14 8.55
N VAL A 140 -1.82 -8.45 7.43
CA VAL A 140 -2.60 -8.91 6.28
C VAL A 140 -1.88 -8.52 5.00
N LEU A 141 -1.88 -9.43 4.03
CA LEU A 141 -1.33 -9.21 2.68
C LEU A 141 -2.40 -9.51 1.63
N THR A 142 -2.39 -8.74 0.54
CA THR A 142 -3.32 -8.91 -0.59
C THR A 142 -2.59 -9.07 -1.93
N PRO A 143 -1.61 -9.99 -2.03
CA PRO A 143 -0.84 -10.17 -3.26
C PRO A 143 -1.70 -10.77 -4.37
N ASN A 144 -1.45 -10.37 -5.62
CA ASN A 144 -1.84 -11.16 -6.78
C ASN A 144 -0.93 -12.40 -6.91
N GLN A 145 -1.22 -13.29 -7.89
CA GLN A 145 -0.46 -14.53 -8.05
C GLN A 145 1.05 -14.28 -8.32
N PHE A 146 1.38 -13.30 -9.17
CA PHE A 146 2.76 -12.96 -9.49
C PHE A 146 3.52 -12.47 -8.24
N GLU A 147 2.88 -11.61 -7.47
CA GLU A 147 3.44 -11.04 -6.23
C GLU A 147 3.62 -12.12 -5.16
N LEU A 148 2.66 -13.03 -5.04
CA LEU A 148 2.76 -14.15 -4.11
C LEU A 148 3.92 -15.07 -4.46
N ASP A 149 4.09 -15.43 -5.74
CA ASP A 149 5.22 -16.23 -6.22
C ASP A 149 6.56 -15.51 -5.96
N TYR A 150 6.61 -14.20 -6.24
CA TYR A 150 7.81 -13.39 -6.00
C TYR A 150 8.17 -13.33 -4.51
N LEU A 151 7.21 -13.07 -3.64
CA LEU A 151 7.43 -12.90 -2.20
C LEU A 151 7.76 -14.23 -1.51
N SER A 152 7.16 -15.34 -1.94
CA SER A 152 7.43 -16.68 -1.40
C SER A 152 8.72 -17.30 -1.95
N GLY A 153 9.26 -16.78 -3.05
CA GLY A 153 10.39 -17.37 -3.77
C GLY A 153 10.05 -18.69 -4.47
N THR A 154 8.76 -19.01 -4.62
CA THR A 154 8.27 -20.27 -5.21
C THR A 154 7.13 -19.98 -6.19
N CYS A 155 7.07 -20.72 -7.28
CA CYS A 155 5.94 -20.67 -8.20
C CYS A 155 4.81 -21.58 -7.68
N LEU A 156 3.81 -21.02 -7.04
CA LEU A 156 2.72 -21.76 -6.42
C LEU A 156 1.76 -22.41 -7.43
N LEU A 157 1.76 -21.96 -8.69
CA LEU A 157 0.99 -22.59 -9.76
C LEU A 157 1.37 -24.06 -10.01
N TYR A 158 2.62 -24.44 -9.69
CA TYR A 158 3.10 -25.81 -9.86
C TYR A 158 3.15 -26.62 -8.55
N THR A 159 2.87 -26.02 -7.42
CA THR A 159 3.00 -26.65 -6.09
C THR A 159 1.69 -26.86 -5.36
N SER A 160 0.63 -26.19 -5.78
CA SER A 160 -0.71 -26.35 -5.20
C SER A 160 -1.64 -27.08 -6.16
N PRO A 161 -2.27 -28.19 -5.77
CA PRO A 161 -3.33 -28.80 -6.58
C PRO A 161 -4.46 -27.79 -6.77
N SER A 162 -4.83 -27.56 -8.03
CA SER A 162 -5.99 -26.73 -8.34
C SER A 162 -7.26 -27.45 -7.91
N PRO A 163 -8.23 -26.79 -7.28
CA PRO A 163 -9.53 -27.38 -6.99
C PRO A 163 -10.36 -27.72 -8.26
N ARG A 164 -9.81 -27.45 -9.44
CA ARG A 164 -10.47 -27.65 -10.74
C ARG A 164 -9.83 -28.74 -11.59
N ASP A 165 -8.81 -29.44 -11.08
CA ASP A 165 -8.18 -30.61 -11.74
C ASP A 165 -8.81 -31.92 -11.26
#